data_dbf6df6c4b1a35ca1d64dc6594b01b36
#
_entry.id   dbf6df6c4b1a35ca1d64dc6594b01b36
#
_cell.length_a   1.000
_cell.length_b   1.000
_cell.length_c   1.000
_cell.angle_alpha   90.00
_cell.angle_beta   90.00
_cell.angle_gamma   90.00
#
_symmetry.space_group_name_H-M   'P 1'
#
loop_
_entity.id
_entity.type
_entity.pdbx_description
1 polymer ?
#
loop_
_entity_poly.entity_id
_entity_poly.type
_entity_poly.pdbx_seq_one_letter_code
_entity_poly.pdbx_strand_id
1 'polypeptide(L)'
;MTGLGTRLGKTMGRVSVAVVAVMGAVLLVAPLAAATPEEDADAAITQAWDAGGGPTGPLGAKDGGVYPAGVGFGQNFAGGKIFFTPDTGAHAMAGAILDEYLALGGPADGDLGFPTIDEGDGKAPGSRNTTFSAADRPVIFWTPDTGAHVVRGAVNAAWDKLGGSAGVLGVPTDDEKFDGDTVSQTFTGGQITWNRKTKAFTTTPPELADQLAGLDIPGDATTAIAAARRAAGGPLGPLGAPDGDQYAIGSDGAGQKYAGGAIFYSPATGADVLTGQVLAKYESVGGPQGEPRTADRRRDRRRVGADEQGRQLLGRRPAGDLLDPRLRRRDRARSDERGLGQARRRDRAAGRADGRPDRRR
;
A
#
# COMPACT_ATOMS: atom_id res chain seq x y z
N MET A 1 97.45 -31.05 40.36
CA MET A 1 98.09 -32.33 40.56
C MET A 1 97.07 -33.41 40.42
N THR A 2 97.25 -34.23 39.38
CA THR A 2 97.06 -35.69 39.27
C THR A 2 95.67 -36.19 39.62
N GLY A 3 95.03 -37.03 38.88
CA GLY A 3 95.34 -37.80 37.72
C GLY A 3 94.23 -38.77 37.43
N LEU A 4 94.08 -39.09 36.21
CA LEU A 4 93.84 -40.39 35.54
C LEU A 4 92.99 -41.47 36.21
N GLY A 5 92.13 -42.05 35.47
CA GLY A 5 91.68 -43.43 35.72
C GLY A 5 90.47 -43.86 34.89
N THR A 6 90.75 -44.30 33.68
CA THR A 6 89.91 -45.06 32.77
C THR A 6 89.39 -46.36 33.41
N ARG A 7 88.14 -46.73 33.20
CA ARG A 7 87.77 -48.10 32.80
C ARG A 7 86.37 -48.23 32.17
N LEU A 8 86.37 -48.90 31.07
CA LEU A 8 85.25 -49.44 30.28
C LEU A 8 84.50 -50.48 31.08
N GLY A 9 83.18 -50.47 31.01
CA GLY A 9 82.34 -51.51 31.48
C GLY A 9 81.07 -51.58 30.65
N LYS A 10 81.01 -52.49 29.66
CA LYS A 10 79.78 -52.88 28.91
C LYS A 10 78.83 -53.58 29.86
N THR A 11 77.60 -53.16 29.94
CA THR A 11 76.50 -54.10 30.31
C THR A 11 75.25 -53.71 29.49
N MET A 12 74.78 -54.77 28.80
CA MET A 12 73.49 -54.83 28.12
C MET A 12 72.33 -54.65 29.12
N GLY A 13 71.28 -53.99 28.67
CA GLY A 13 70.06 -54.33 29.33
C GLY A 13 68.90 -53.37 29.29
N ARG A 14 67.96 -53.74 28.55
CA ARG A 14 66.52 -53.43 28.66
C ARG A 14 66.06 -52.00 28.13
N VAL A 15 65.63 -52.05 26.88
CA VAL A 15 64.73 -51.05 26.30
C VAL A 15 63.37 -51.19 26.99
N SER A 16 63.01 -50.25 27.82
CA SER A 16 61.64 -50.06 28.30
C SER A 16 60.95 -49.10 27.35
N VAL A 17 60.03 -49.61 26.52
CA VAL A 17 59.11 -48.83 25.71
C VAL A 17 58.05 -48.22 26.64
N ALA A 18 58.17 -46.94 26.96
CA ALA A 18 57.13 -46.20 27.62
C ALA A 18 56.08 -45.84 26.55
N VAL A 19 54.95 -46.50 26.55
CA VAL A 19 53.79 -46.12 25.79
C VAL A 19 53.19 -44.85 26.45
N VAL A 20 53.43 -43.67 25.92
CA VAL A 20 52.74 -42.45 26.30
C VAL A 20 51.35 -42.50 25.65
N ALA A 21 50.31 -42.85 26.41
CA ALA A 21 48.96 -42.71 26.04
C ALA A 21 48.62 -41.21 26.00
N VAL A 22 48.60 -40.62 24.81
CA VAL A 22 48.04 -39.26 24.58
C VAL A 22 46.54 -39.43 24.65
N MET A 23 45.89 -39.17 25.77
CA MET A 23 44.45 -38.94 25.86
C MET A 23 44.15 -37.62 25.15
N GLY A 24 43.74 -37.71 23.89
CA GLY A 24 43.18 -36.61 23.15
C GLY A 24 41.81 -36.25 23.80
N ALA A 25 41.76 -35.15 24.54
CA ALA A 25 40.50 -34.52 24.90
C ALA A 25 39.84 -34.02 23.65
N VAL A 26 38.87 -34.74 23.10
CA VAL A 26 37.95 -34.24 22.09
C VAL A 26 37.05 -33.25 22.79
N LEU A 27 37.37 -31.96 22.69
CA LEU A 27 36.45 -30.87 23.00
C LEU A 27 35.29 -30.98 22.00
N LEU A 28 34.19 -31.59 22.42
CA LEU A 28 32.89 -31.46 21.74
C LEU A 28 32.47 -29.99 21.87
N VAL A 29 32.84 -29.16 20.89
CA VAL A 29 32.21 -27.89 20.72
C VAL A 29 30.81 -28.17 20.21
N ALA A 30 29.85 -28.21 21.13
CA ALA A 30 28.43 -28.22 20.77
C ALA A 30 28.19 -26.95 19.94
N PRO A 31 27.55 -27.01 18.74
CA PRO A 31 27.14 -25.82 18.03
C PRO A 31 26.25 -25.02 18.98
N LEU A 32 26.58 -23.77 19.23
CA LEU A 32 25.62 -22.84 19.82
C LEU A 32 24.40 -22.86 18.91
N ALA A 33 23.26 -23.31 19.44
CA ALA A 33 21.99 -23.20 18.72
C ALA A 33 21.80 -21.70 18.42
N ALA A 34 21.59 -21.36 17.17
CA ALA A 34 21.16 -20.00 16.80
C ALA A 34 19.81 -19.75 17.49
N ALA A 35 19.63 -18.55 18.03
CA ALA A 35 18.33 -18.14 18.59
C ALA A 35 17.24 -18.26 17.53
N THR A 36 16.06 -18.63 17.94
CA THR A 36 14.89 -18.64 17.06
C THR A 36 14.43 -17.19 16.80
N PRO A 37 13.73 -16.90 15.70
CA PRO A 37 13.17 -15.56 15.46
C PRO A 37 12.27 -15.06 16.59
N GLU A 38 11.60 -15.95 17.30
CA GLU A 38 10.75 -15.62 18.46
C GLU A 38 11.60 -15.25 19.69
N GLU A 39 12.72 -15.96 19.94
CA GLU A 39 13.65 -15.62 21.01
C GLU A 39 14.35 -14.28 20.74
N ASP A 40 14.72 -14.00 19.50
CA ASP A 40 15.27 -12.70 19.10
C ASP A 40 14.24 -11.58 19.31
N ALA A 41 12.99 -11.82 18.95
CA ALA A 41 11.89 -10.88 19.17
C ALA A 41 11.63 -10.63 20.66
N ASP A 42 11.59 -11.68 21.49
CA ASP A 42 11.40 -11.54 22.94
C ASP A 42 12.53 -10.74 23.58
N ALA A 43 13.76 -10.98 23.18
CA ALA A 43 14.92 -10.23 23.65
C ALA A 43 14.84 -8.76 23.27
N ALA A 44 14.53 -8.46 21.98
CA ALA A 44 14.43 -7.08 21.50
C ALA A 44 13.26 -6.32 22.13
N ILE A 45 12.09 -6.95 22.23
CA ILE A 45 10.89 -6.37 22.85
C ILE A 45 11.12 -6.13 24.35
N THR A 46 11.76 -7.09 25.04
CA THR A 46 12.08 -6.94 26.47
C THR A 46 13.06 -5.78 26.67
N GLN A 47 14.09 -5.66 25.83
CA GLN A 47 15.04 -4.56 25.88
C GLN A 47 14.34 -3.19 25.68
N ALA A 48 13.45 -3.07 24.68
CA ALA A 48 12.71 -1.85 24.42
C ALA A 48 11.77 -1.49 25.60
N TRP A 49 11.09 -2.50 26.16
CA TRP A 49 10.23 -2.31 27.34
C TRP A 49 11.02 -1.86 28.56
N ASP A 50 12.16 -2.47 28.86
CA ASP A 50 13.04 -2.09 29.98
C ASP A 50 13.54 -0.66 29.79
N ALA A 51 13.95 -0.29 28.59
CA ALA A 51 14.39 1.06 28.23
C ALA A 51 13.25 2.10 28.43
N GLY A 52 11.98 1.69 28.17
CA GLY A 52 10.78 2.51 28.42
C GLY A 52 10.34 2.57 29.88
N GLY A 53 11.12 2.02 30.84
CA GLY A 53 10.81 2.04 32.28
C GLY A 53 10.20 0.74 32.82
N GLY A 54 10.12 -0.29 31.99
CA GLY A 54 9.66 -1.61 32.40
C GLY A 54 8.25 -1.59 33.02
N PRO A 55 8.02 -2.34 34.11
CA PRO A 55 6.68 -2.44 34.72
C PRO A 55 6.18 -1.14 35.35
N THR A 56 7.06 -0.16 35.56
CA THR A 56 6.73 1.15 36.10
C THR A 56 6.64 2.24 35.03
N GLY A 57 7.01 1.92 33.80
CA GLY A 57 6.89 2.79 32.63
C GLY A 57 5.45 2.88 32.10
N PRO A 58 5.25 3.66 31.02
CA PRO A 58 3.91 3.91 30.47
C PRO A 58 3.20 2.65 29.94
N LEU A 59 3.95 1.63 29.50
CA LEU A 59 3.36 0.37 29.06
C LEU A 59 2.91 -0.52 30.22
N GLY A 60 3.47 -0.35 31.42
CA GLY A 60 3.14 -1.19 32.57
C GLY A 60 3.62 -2.65 32.42
N ALA A 61 2.90 -3.58 33.08
CA ALA A 61 3.25 -4.98 33.09
C ALA A 61 3.02 -5.66 31.73
N LYS A 62 3.84 -6.69 31.44
CA LYS A 62 3.61 -7.60 30.30
C LYS A 62 2.27 -8.32 30.48
N ASP A 63 1.52 -8.45 29.38
CA ASP A 63 0.28 -9.20 29.27
C ASP A 63 0.45 -10.32 28.25
N GLY A 64 0.84 -11.49 28.74
CA GLY A 64 1.21 -12.65 27.94
C GLY A 64 2.65 -12.63 27.43
N GLY A 65 2.95 -13.53 26.50
CA GLY A 65 4.24 -13.66 25.82
C GLY A 65 4.25 -12.97 24.45
N VAL A 66 5.38 -13.06 23.78
CA VAL A 66 5.53 -12.68 22.38
C VAL A 66 4.64 -13.57 21.50
N TYR A 67 4.04 -12.99 20.48
CA TYR A 67 3.17 -13.69 19.54
C TYR A 67 3.51 -13.30 18.09
N PRO A 68 3.33 -14.19 17.10
CA PRO A 68 3.48 -13.87 15.69
C PRO A 68 2.48 -12.79 15.25
N ALA A 69 2.96 -11.79 14.50
CA ALA A 69 2.16 -10.68 14.00
C ALA A 69 2.58 -10.36 12.55
N GLY A 70 1.88 -10.90 11.55
CA GLY A 70 2.27 -10.78 10.15
C GLY A 70 3.65 -11.40 9.89
N VAL A 71 4.58 -10.58 9.35
CA VAL A 71 5.98 -11.01 9.07
C VAL A 71 6.91 -10.81 10.27
N GLY A 72 6.40 -10.33 11.39
CA GLY A 72 7.16 -10.06 12.62
C GLY A 72 6.45 -10.56 13.86
N PHE A 73 6.66 -9.87 14.96
CA PHE A 73 6.16 -10.26 16.28
C PHE A 73 5.56 -9.06 17.01
N GLY A 74 4.71 -9.36 17.97
CA GLY A 74 4.14 -8.39 18.90
C GLY A 74 4.10 -8.93 20.32
N GLN A 75 3.99 -8.01 21.29
CA GLN A 75 3.71 -8.35 22.69
C GLN A 75 2.75 -7.33 23.27
N ASN A 76 1.79 -7.81 24.06
CA ASN A 76 0.85 -6.97 24.77
C ASN A 76 1.42 -6.53 26.11
N PHE A 77 1.00 -5.33 26.52
CA PHE A 77 1.27 -4.74 27.83
C PHE A 77 -0.01 -4.10 28.35
N ALA A 78 -0.07 -3.83 29.63
CA ALA A 78 -1.25 -3.21 30.26
C ALA A 78 -1.63 -1.84 29.63
N GLY A 79 -0.65 -1.07 29.15
CA GLY A 79 -0.84 0.28 28.58
C GLY A 79 -0.63 0.36 27.07
N GLY A 80 -0.37 -0.74 26.37
CA GLY A 80 -0.12 -0.70 24.93
C GLY A 80 0.47 -1.96 24.36
N LYS A 81 1.21 -1.84 23.28
CA LYS A 81 1.89 -2.95 22.59
C LYS A 81 3.28 -2.54 22.11
N ILE A 82 4.16 -3.53 21.96
CA ILE A 82 5.42 -3.39 21.22
C ILE A 82 5.34 -4.33 20.02
N PHE A 83 5.73 -3.83 18.84
CA PHE A 83 5.86 -4.63 17.62
C PHE A 83 7.31 -4.67 17.19
N PHE A 84 7.72 -5.78 16.58
CA PHE A 84 9.10 -6.06 16.20
C PHE A 84 9.20 -6.73 14.85
N THR A 85 10.16 -6.26 14.04
CA THR A 85 10.79 -7.03 12.97
C THR A 85 12.30 -6.82 13.03
N PRO A 86 13.14 -7.72 12.45
CA PRO A 86 14.58 -7.49 12.35
C PRO A 86 14.95 -6.18 11.64
N ASP A 87 14.13 -5.76 10.67
CA ASP A 87 14.38 -4.57 9.86
C ASP A 87 14.00 -3.26 10.55
N THR A 88 12.95 -3.27 11.36
CA THR A 88 12.46 -2.05 12.02
C THR A 88 12.95 -1.92 13.46
N GLY A 89 13.28 -3.02 14.13
CA GLY A 89 13.48 -3.06 15.58
C GLY A 89 12.16 -3.18 16.36
N ALA A 90 12.26 -3.06 17.68
CA ALA A 90 11.12 -3.15 18.59
C ALA A 90 10.61 -1.75 18.94
N HIS A 91 9.34 -1.45 18.63
CA HIS A 91 8.75 -0.12 18.83
C HIS A 91 7.43 -0.17 19.57
N ALA A 92 7.30 0.75 20.53
CA ALA A 92 6.14 0.87 21.40
C ALA A 92 5.07 1.79 20.83
N MET A 93 3.82 1.39 21.01
CA MET A 93 2.63 2.15 20.64
C MET A 93 1.55 2.04 21.73
N ALA A 94 0.78 3.09 21.92
CA ALA A 94 -0.30 3.14 22.92
C ALA A 94 -1.48 4.00 22.47
N GLY A 95 -2.60 3.91 23.19
CA GLY A 95 -3.76 4.79 23.04
C GLY A 95 -4.28 4.90 21.60
N ALA A 96 -4.71 6.10 21.22
CA ALA A 96 -5.42 6.35 19.97
C ALA A 96 -4.60 6.01 18.70
N ILE A 97 -3.27 6.17 18.73
CA ILE A 97 -2.41 5.79 17.59
C ILE A 97 -2.38 4.27 17.41
N LEU A 98 -2.28 3.53 18.52
CA LEU A 98 -2.37 2.07 18.49
C LEU A 98 -3.76 1.60 18.03
N ASP A 99 -4.83 2.24 18.54
CA ASP A 99 -6.20 1.89 18.18
C ASP A 99 -6.45 2.09 16.69
N GLU A 100 -5.98 3.19 16.11
CA GLU A 100 -6.07 3.48 14.68
C GLU A 100 -5.26 2.48 13.86
N TYR A 101 -4.03 2.17 14.27
CA TYR A 101 -3.21 1.16 13.61
C TYR A 101 -3.89 -0.21 13.57
N LEU A 102 -4.50 -0.64 14.67
CA LEU A 102 -5.20 -1.92 14.75
C LEU A 102 -6.51 -1.91 13.95
N ALA A 103 -7.24 -0.79 13.92
CA ALA A 103 -8.45 -0.63 13.12
C ALA A 103 -8.16 -0.76 11.60
N LEU A 104 -6.96 -0.36 11.17
CA LEU A 104 -6.47 -0.50 9.81
C LEU A 104 -5.88 -1.88 9.49
N GLY A 105 -6.03 -2.86 10.39
CA GLY A 105 -5.58 -4.24 10.20
C GLY A 105 -4.23 -4.55 10.86
N GLY A 106 -3.58 -3.57 11.50
CA GLY A 106 -2.34 -3.76 12.22
C GLY A 106 -1.21 -4.35 11.37
N PRO A 107 -0.27 -5.11 11.98
CA PRO A 107 0.87 -5.66 11.25
C PRO A 107 0.55 -6.88 10.39
N ALA A 108 -0.59 -7.56 10.65
CA ALA A 108 -0.93 -8.81 9.96
C ALA A 108 -1.77 -8.58 8.69
N ASP A 109 -2.81 -7.75 8.80
CA ASP A 109 -3.81 -7.55 7.75
C ASP A 109 -3.75 -6.13 7.15
N GLY A 110 -3.05 -5.19 7.83
CA GLY A 110 -2.88 -3.81 7.40
C GLY A 110 -1.84 -3.65 6.29
N ASP A 111 -1.76 -2.42 5.76
CA ASP A 111 -0.80 -2.04 4.72
C ASP A 111 0.17 -0.91 5.16
N LEU A 112 0.17 -0.57 6.44
CA LEU A 112 1.12 0.41 6.98
C LEU A 112 2.51 -0.20 7.23
N GLY A 113 2.59 -1.53 7.34
CA GLY A 113 3.79 -2.22 7.78
C GLY A 113 3.99 -2.11 9.29
N PHE A 114 5.23 -2.22 9.74
CA PHE A 114 5.60 -2.16 11.16
C PHE A 114 6.01 -0.75 11.57
N PRO A 115 5.81 -0.36 12.84
CA PRO A 115 6.34 0.92 13.33
C PRO A 115 7.87 0.96 13.21
N THR A 116 8.40 2.13 12.88
CA THR A 116 9.86 2.37 12.68
C THR A 116 10.45 3.32 13.71
N ILE A 117 9.60 3.91 14.54
CA ILE A 117 9.96 4.71 15.72
C ILE A 117 8.94 4.42 16.82
N ASP A 118 9.34 4.63 18.06
CA ASP A 118 8.40 4.67 19.16
C ASP A 118 7.42 5.83 19.01
N GLU A 119 6.20 5.66 19.51
CA GLU A 119 5.24 6.75 19.58
C GLU A 119 5.82 7.88 20.43
N GLY A 120 5.92 9.06 19.86
CA GLY A 120 6.53 10.23 20.47
C GLY A 120 5.81 11.54 20.16
N ASP A 121 6.34 12.62 20.73
CA ASP A 121 5.81 13.97 20.50
C ASP A 121 5.98 14.39 19.05
N GLY A 122 4.91 14.94 18.46
CA GLY A 122 4.97 15.60 17.15
C GLY A 122 5.47 17.05 17.25
N LYS A 123 5.67 17.69 16.08
CA LYS A 123 6.10 19.10 16.05
C LYS A 123 5.00 20.08 16.47
N ALA A 124 3.73 19.74 16.27
CA ALA A 124 2.62 20.54 16.79
C ALA A 124 2.49 20.34 18.30
N PRO A 125 2.25 21.40 19.09
CA PRO A 125 2.11 21.27 20.55
C PRO A 125 1.01 20.27 20.93
N GLY A 126 1.32 19.36 21.87
CA GLY A 126 0.39 18.33 22.35
C GLY A 126 0.04 17.23 21.35
N SER A 127 0.70 17.21 20.20
CA SER A 127 0.54 16.14 19.21
C SER A 127 1.49 14.96 19.47
N ARG A 128 1.09 13.79 18.97
CA ARG A 128 1.93 12.58 18.96
C ARG A 128 1.91 11.95 17.58
N ASN A 129 2.94 11.19 17.27
CA ASN A 129 3.02 10.45 16.02
C ASN A 129 3.87 9.19 16.14
N THR A 130 3.73 8.31 15.16
CA THR A 130 4.67 7.23 14.83
C THR A 130 4.72 7.03 13.32
N THR A 131 5.81 6.49 12.81
CA THR A 131 6.05 6.22 11.39
C THR A 131 6.08 4.72 11.15
N PHE A 132 5.82 4.30 9.90
CA PHE A 132 5.71 2.90 9.54
C PHE A 132 6.57 2.54 8.33
N SER A 133 6.86 1.24 8.19
CA SER A 133 7.81 0.69 7.22
C SER A 133 7.29 0.54 5.79
N ALA A 134 6.00 0.78 5.52
CA ALA A 134 5.50 0.73 4.16
C ALA A 134 6.21 1.76 3.25
N ALA A 135 6.39 1.41 1.97
CA ALA A 135 7.20 2.18 1.02
C ALA A 135 6.72 3.62 0.81
N ASP A 136 5.43 3.87 1.00
CA ASP A 136 4.83 5.21 0.92
C ASP A 136 4.92 6.01 2.22
N ARG A 137 5.75 5.56 3.17
CA ARG A 137 6.12 6.27 4.40
C ARG A 137 4.93 6.76 5.21
N PRO A 138 4.03 5.88 5.66
CA PRO A 138 2.89 6.29 6.45
C PRO A 138 3.31 6.83 7.82
N VAL A 139 2.54 7.81 8.27
CA VAL A 139 2.61 8.37 9.63
C VAL A 139 1.20 8.33 10.19
N ILE A 140 1.01 7.80 11.39
CA ILE A 140 -0.20 8.08 12.17
C ILE A 140 0.12 9.29 13.04
N PHE A 141 -0.69 10.33 12.91
CA PHE A 141 -0.55 11.57 13.62
C PHE A 141 -1.80 11.80 14.49
N TRP A 142 -1.62 12.17 15.72
CA TRP A 142 -2.70 12.35 16.67
C TRP A 142 -2.63 13.70 17.37
N THR A 143 -3.80 14.29 17.60
CA THR A 143 -4.00 15.40 18.56
C THR A 143 -5.28 15.16 19.36
N PRO A 144 -5.44 15.79 20.55
CA PRO A 144 -6.68 15.70 21.31
C PRO A 144 -7.90 16.21 20.55
N ASP A 145 -7.71 17.19 19.66
CA ASP A 145 -8.79 17.89 18.97
C ASP A 145 -9.21 17.18 17.67
N THR A 146 -8.29 16.53 16.99
CA THR A 146 -8.57 15.92 15.67
C THR A 146 -8.68 14.40 15.71
N GLY A 147 -8.13 13.74 16.72
CA GLY A 147 -8.01 12.29 16.75
C GLY A 147 -6.75 11.79 16.03
N ALA A 148 -6.69 10.47 15.80
CA ALA A 148 -5.61 9.82 15.08
C ALA A 148 -5.96 9.70 13.59
N HIS A 149 -5.03 10.12 12.72
CA HIS A 149 -5.20 10.08 11.27
C HIS A 149 -3.93 9.63 10.57
N VAL A 150 -4.08 8.88 9.48
CA VAL A 150 -2.96 8.45 8.64
C VAL A 150 -2.67 9.50 7.58
N VAL A 151 -1.41 9.94 7.49
CA VAL A 151 -0.88 10.73 6.37
C VAL A 151 0.18 9.90 5.67
N ARG A 152 0.10 9.75 4.34
CA ARG A 152 1.01 8.87 3.62
C ARG A 152 1.21 9.26 2.15
N GLY A 153 2.15 8.62 1.45
CA GLY A 153 2.38 8.76 0.02
C GLY A 153 2.64 10.20 -0.43
N ALA A 154 1.99 10.58 -1.52
CA ALA A 154 2.14 11.92 -2.10
C ALA A 154 1.64 13.03 -1.16
N VAL A 155 0.58 12.76 -0.41
CA VAL A 155 0.04 13.72 0.56
C VAL A 155 1.03 13.94 1.70
N ASN A 156 1.63 12.88 2.24
CA ASN A 156 2.67 13.02 3.28
C ASN A 156 3.90 13.78 2.76
N ALA A 157 4.38 13.45 1.56
CA ALA A 157 5.51 14.15 0.96
C ALA A 157 5.24 15.66 0.76
N ALA A 158 4.02 16.00 0.33
CA ALA A 158 3.59 17.39 0.18
C ALA A 158 3.44 18.09 1.53
N TRP A 159 2.82 17.43 2.50
CA TRP A 159 2.65 17.97 3.86
C TRP A 159 3.99 18.23 4.53
N ASP A 160 4.93 17.27 4.46
CA ASP A 160 6.29 17.43 4.97
C ASP A 160 7.02 18.61 4.30
N LYS A 161 6.90 18.74 2.96
CA LYS A 161 7.47 19.86 2.20
C LYS A 161 6.93 21.21 2.66
N LEU A 162 5.66 21.26 3.07
CA LEU A 162 5.00 22.47 3.59
C LEU A 162 5.20 22.69 5.09
N GLY A 163 6.10 21.92 5.74
CA GLY A 163 6.49 22.08 7.14
C GLY A 163 5.84 21.08 8.11
N GLY A 164 5.05 20.14 7.62
CA GLY A 164 4.38 19.11 8.42
C GLY A 164 3.41 19.72 9.42
N SER A 165 3.30 19.11 10.61
CA SER A 165 2.37 19.55 11.65
C SER A 165 2.66 20.95 12.23
N ALA A 166 3.87 21.47 12.04
CA ALA A 166 4.23 22.84 12.41
C ALA A 166 4.09 23.83 11.24
N GLY A 167 3.77 23.34 10.05
CA GLY A 167 3.61 24.14 8.83
C GLY A 167 2.26 24.81 8.72
N VAL A 168 2.04 25.51 7.61
CA VAL A 168 0.84 26.30 7.36
C VAL A 168 -0.45 25.49 7.30
N LEU A 169 -0.37 24.21 6.94
CA LEU A 169 -1.53 23.31 6.92
C LEU A 169 -1.88 22.77 8.31
N GLY A 170 -0.95 22.79 9.26
CA GLY A 170 -1.18 22.26 10.59
C GLY A 170 -1.34 20.73 10.60
N VAL A 171 -2.31 20.23 11.36
CA VAL A 171 -2.48 18.80 11.62
C VAL A 171 -3.63 18.20 10.79
N PRO A 172 -3.58 16.88 10.44
CA PRO A 172 -4.66 16.24 9.72
C PRO A 172 -5.95 16.21 10.53
N THR A 173 -7.09 16.32 9.85
CA THR A 173 -8.44 16.30 10.45
C THR A 173 -9.29 15.15 9.92
N ASP A 174 -8.81 14.44 8.92
CA ASP A 174 -9.42 13.23 8.35
C ASP A 174 -8.32 12.38 7.70
N ASP A 175 -8.71 11.20 7.20
CA ASP A 175 -7.87 10.33 6.40
C ASP A 175 -7.99 10.64 4.91
N GLU A 176 -7.13 10.02 4.08
CA GLU A 176 -7.18 10.16 2.64
C GLU A 176 -8.56 9.80 2.07
N LYS A 177 -9.06 10.64 1.17
CA LYS A 177 -10.28 10.40 0.37
C LYS A 177 -9.91 10.23 -1.09
N PHE A 178 -10.55 9.24 -1.72
CA PHE A 178 -10.32 8.88 -3.11
C PHE A 178 -11.52 9.23 -3.97
N ASP A 179 -11.27 9.96 -5.07
CA ASP A 179 -12.25 10.23 -6.11
C ASP A 179 -11.56 10.00 -7.48
N GLY A 180 -11.80 8.84 -8.06
CA GLY A 180 -11.15 8.39 -9.28
C GLY A 180 -9.61 8.39 -9.16
N ASP A 181 -8.96 9.24 -9.94
CA ASP A 181 -7.49 9.39 -9.93
C ASP A 181 -7.00 10.41 -8.90
N THR A 182 -7.89 10.98 -8.12
CA THR A 182 -7.59 12.03 -7.16
C THR A 182 -7.55 11.48 -5.74
N VAL A 183 -6.52 11.86 -4.99
CA VAL A 183 -6.38 11.62 -3.55
C VAL A 183 -6.40 12.98 -2.86
N SER A 184 -7.21 13.14 -1.83
CA SER A 184 -7.29 14.38 -1.05
C SER A 184 -7.28 14.09 0.44
N GLN A 185 -6.72 15.01 1.22
CA GLN A 185 -6.76 14.98 2.68
C GLN A 185 -6.86 16.39 3.24
N THR A 186 -7.68 16.54 4.28
CA THR A 186 -7.93 17.83 4.95
C THR A 186 -7.06 17.97 6.19
N PHE A 187 -6.61 19.18 6.42
CA PHE A 187 -5.80 19.60 7.56
C PHE A 187 -6.46 20.81 8.22
N THR A 188 -6.08 21.16 9.43
CA THR A 188 -6.64 22.32 10.14
C THR A 188 -6.49 23.64 9.41
N GLY A 189 -5.45 23.79 8.57
CA GLY A 189 -5.16 24.98 7.78
C GLY A 189 -5.54 24.87 6.32
N GLY A 190 -6.14 23.77 5.86
CA GLY A 190 -6.53 23.62 4.46
C GLY A 190 -6.57 22.18 3.96
N GLN A 191 -6.28 22.00 2.68
CA GLN A 191 -6.37 20.69 2.02
C GLN A 191 -5.23 20.48 1.02
N ILE A 192 -4.75 19.26 0.90
CA ILE A 192 -3.90 18.78 -0.19
C ILE A 192 -4.73 17.84 -1.06
N THR A 193 -4.61 18.02 -2.37
CA THR A 193 -5.18 17.12 -3.37
C THR A 193 -4.10 16.75 -4.38
N TRP A 194 -3.97 15.48 -4.69
CA TRP A 194 -3.00 14.96 -5.66
C TRP A 194 -3.70 14.13 -6.72
N ASN A 195 -3.41 14.43 -7.98
CA ASN A 195 -3.90 13.64 -9.09
C ASN A 195 -2.83 12.63 -9.53
N ARG A 196 -3.13 11.34 -9.39
CA ARG A 196 -2.21 10.22 -9.66
C ARG A 196 -1.76 10.14 -11.13
N LYS A 197 -2.62 10.51 -12.08
CA LYS A 197 -2.32 10.48 -13.52
C LYS A 197 -1.48 11.68 -13.97
N THR A 198 -1.90 12.87 -13.60
CA THR A 198 -1.22 14.11 -14.03
C THR A 198 0.01 14.43 -13.17
N LYS A 199 0.18 13.76 -12.02
CA LYS A 199 1.23 14.02 -11.02
C LYS A 199 1.21 15.47 -10.51
N ALA A 200 0.04 16.09 -10.52
CA ALA A 200 -0.16 17.48 -10.12
C ALA A 200 -0.79 17.57 -8.73
N PHE A 201 -0.31 18.54 -7.96
CA PHE A 201 -0.92 18.94 -6.70
C PHE A 201 -1.86 20.13 -6.92
N THR A 202 -2.95 20.14 -6.16
CA THR A 202 -3.73 21.34 -5.84
C THR A 202 -3.90 21.44 -4.34
N THR A 203 -3.98 22.67 -3.83
CA THR A 203 -4.06 22.92 -2.40
C THR A 203 -5.13 23.96 -2.08
N THR A 204 -5.58 23.97 -0.85
CA THR A 204 -6.30 25.07 -0.24
C THR A 204 -5.48 25.49 0.99
N PRO A 205 -4.96 26.71 1.03
CA PRO A 205 -5.01 27.79 0.01
C PRO A 205 -4.21 27.42 -1.26
N PRO A 206 -4.60 27.93 -2.45
CA PRO A 206 -4.06 27.49 -3.73
C PRO A 206 -2.59 27.86 -3.97
N GLU A 207 -2.06 28.92 -3.37
CA GLU A 207 -0.67 29.36 -3.49
C GLU A 207 0.36 28.37 -2.94
N LEU A 208 -0.06 27.41 -2.13
CA LEU A 208 0.81 26.37 -1.62
C LEU A 208 1.20 25.35 -2.70
N ALA A 209 0.37 25.19 -3.75
CA ALA A 209 0.64 24.25 -4.82
C ALA A 209 1.93 24.59 -5.59
N ASP A 210 2.28 25.87 -5.73
CA ASP A 210 3.51 26.31 -6.40
C ASP A 210 4.78 25.81 -5.67
N GLN A 211 4.71 25.64 -4.35
CA GLN A 211 5.83 25.13 -3.53
C GLN A 211 6.03 23.62 -3.71
N LEU A 212 5.04 22.93 -4.27
CA LEU A 212 5.05 21.49 -4.52
C LEU A 212 5.45 21.16 -5.97
N ALA A 213 5.71 22.15 -6.81
CA ALA A 213 6.15 21.93 -8.18
C ALA A 213 7.46 21.16 -8.22
N GLY A 214 7.48 20.03 -8.94
CA GLY A 214 8.68 19.17 -9.05
C GLY A 214 9.02 18.40 -7.78
N LEU A 215 8.09 18.31 -6.81
CA LEU A 215 8.28 17.46 -5.64
C LEU A 215 8.43 16.01 -6.09
N ASP A 216 9.55 15.40 -5.70
CA ASP A 216 9.77 13.98 -5.89
C ASP A 216 8.86 13.21 -4.92
N ILE A 217 7.91 12.50 -5.49
CA ILE A 217 7.00 11.66 -4.71
C ILE A 217 7.71 10.34 -4.48
N PRO A 218 7.97 9.96 -3.23
CA PRO A 218 8.45 8.62 -2.93
C PRO A 218 7.40 7.64 -3.44
N GLY A 219 7.74 6.91 -4.50
CA GLY A 219 6.77 5.96 -4.98
C GLY A 219 6.83 5.81 -6.46
N ASP A 220 7.55 4.89 -6.71
CA ASP A 220 7.54 3.87 -7.71
C ASP A 220 6.20 3.11 -7.74
N ALA A 221 6.22 2.02 -8.41
CA ALA A 221 5.14 1.07 -8.52
C ALA A 221 4.49 0.68 -7.18
N THR A 222 5.29 0.52 -6.12
CA THR A 222 4.81 0.04 -4.80
C THR A 222 3.85 1.04 -4.17
N THR A 223 4.21 2.32 -4.15
CA THR A 223 3.34 3.38 -3.64
C THR A 223 2.07 3.54 -4.46
N ALA A 224 2.18 3.46 -5.79
CA ALA A 224 1.02 3.56 -6.67
C ALA A 224 0.05 2.38 -6.48
N ILE A 225 0.58 1.15 -6.33
CA ILE A 225 -0.21 -0.06 -6.06
C ILE A 225 -0.88 0.03 -4.69
N ALA A 226 -0.16 0.46 -3.64
CA ALA A 226 -0.74 0.66 -2.32
C ALA A 226 -1.87 1.71 -2.33
N ALA A 227 -1.68 2.84 -3.03
CA ALA A 227 -2.71 3.86 -3.19
C ALA A 227 -3.94 3.33 -3.96
N ALA A 228 -3.75 2.53 -5.02
CA ALA A 228 -4.84 1.90 -5.74
C ALA A 228 -5.60 0.87 -4.89
N ARG A 229 -4.89 0.10 -4.05
CA ARG A 229 -5.51 -0.83 -3.08
C ARG A 229 -6.39 -0.08 -2.09
N ARG A 230 -5.90 1.04 -1.52
CA ARG A 230 -6.70 1.88 -0.60
C ARG A 230 -7.93 2.46 -1.27
N ALA A 231 -7.78 2.98 -2.48
CA ALA A 231 -8.90 3.47 -3.28
C ALA A 231 -9.97 2.39 -3.55
N ALA A 232 -9.56 1.11 -3.59
CA ALA A 232 -10.45 -0.04 -3.72
C ALA A 232 -11.02 -0.56 -2.39
N GLY A 233 -10.85 0.18 -1.28
CA GLY A 233 -11.38 -0.17 0.04
C GLY A 233 -10.33 -0.71 1.03
N GLY A 234 -9.05 -0.67 0.69
CA GLY A 234 -7.94 -1.04 1.56
C GLY A 234 -7.86 -2.54 1.88
N PRO A 235 -7.23 -2.88 3.02
CA PRO A 235 -7.05 -4.28 3.43
C PRO A 235 -8.35 -5.06 3.65
N LEU A 236 -9.38 -4.35 4.12
CA LEU A 236 -10.72 -4.93 4.36
C LEU A 236 -11.65 -4.79 3.15
N GLY A 237 -11.16 -4.24 2.06
CA GLY A 237 -11.91 -4.06 0.81
C GLY A 237 -12.04 -5.34 -0.03
N PRO A 238 -12.70 -5.25 -1.19
CA PRO A 238 -13.03 -6.41 -2.03
C PRO A 238 -11.81 -7.12 -2.63
N LEU A 239 -10.62 -6.51 -2.64
CA LEU A 239 -9.39 -7.17 -3.07
C LEU A 239 -8.89 -8.18 -2.03
N GLY A 240 -9.13 -7.92 -0.75
CA GLY A 240 -8.68 -8.79 0.35
C GLY A 240 -7.16 -8.79 0.56
N ALA A 241 -6.66 -9.90 1.08
CA ALA A 241 -5.24 -10.09 1.37
C ALA A 241 -4.39 -10.18 0.10
N PRO A 242 -3.11 -9.74 0.13
CA PRO A 242 -2.14 -10.02 -0.93
C PRO A 242 -2.00 -11.52 -1.18
N ASP A 243 -1.87 -11.91 -2.43
CA ASP A 243 -1.57 -13.27 -2.89
C ASP A 243 -0.15 -13.29 -3.51
N GLY A 244 0.84 -13.55 -2.67
CA GLY A 244 2.26 -13.48 -2.99
C GLY A 244 2.82 -12.05 -3.00
N ASP A 245 4.08 -11.93 -3.44
CA ASP A 245 4.82 -10.68 -3.48
C ASP A 245 4.49 -9.84 -4.73
N GLN A 246 4.78 -8.55 -4.66
CA GLN A 246 4.79 -7.67 -5.82
C GLN A 246 5.87 -8.14 -6.81
N TYR A 247 5.54 -8.18 -8.10
CA TYR A 247 6.42 -8.65 -9.16
C TYR A 247 6.62 -7.59 -10.26
N ALA A 248 7.79 -7.61 -10.89
CA ALA A 248 8.12 -6.70 -11.98
C ALA A 248 7.39 -7.06 -13.29
N ILE A 249 7.02 -6.03 -14.05
CA ILE A 249 6.43 -6.12 -15.38
C ILE A 249 7.25 -5.26 -16.34
N GLY A 250 8.01 -5.89 -17.23
CA GLY A 250 8.93 -5.16 -18.09
C GLY A 250 10.04 -4.46 -17.33
N SER A 251 10.42 -3.25 -17.78
CA SER A 251 11.52 -2.46 -17.18
C SER A 251 11.08 -1.59 -16.01
N ASP A 252 9.83 -1.14 -15.99
CA ASP A 252 9.37 -0.06 -15.12
C ASP A 252 7.91 -0.25 -14.62
N GLY A 253 7.28 -1.35 -15.01
CA GLY A 253 5.96 -1.75 -14.52
C GLY A 253 6.04 -2.73 -13.35
N ALA A 254 4.92 -2.88 -12.65
CA ALA A 254 4.76 -3.88 -11.58
C ALA A 254 3.33 -4.40 -11.48
N GLY A 255 3.18 -5.55 -10.84
CA GLY A 255 1.89 -6.15 -10.52
C GLY A 255 1.85 -6.70 -9.11
N GLN A 256 0.67 -6.68 -8.52
CA GLN A 256 0.38 -7.32 -7.24
C GLN A 256 -0.93 -8.07 -7.34
N LYS A 257 -0.90 -9.36 -6.99
CA LYS A 257 -2.11 -10.18 -6.89
C LYS A 257 -2.72 -10.07 -5.50
N TYR A 258 -4.03 -10.26 -5.46
CA TYR A 258 -4.84 -10.30 -4.25
C TYR A 258 -5.88 -11.41 -4.37
N ALA A 259 -6.45 -11.85 -3.26
CA ALA A 259 -7.49 -12.88 -3.24
C ALA A 259 -8.70 -12.55 -4.14
N GLY A 260 -9.07 -11.27 -4.26
CA GLY A 260 -10.22 -10.78 -5.05
C GLY A 260 -9.87 -10.13 -6.38
N GLY A 261 -8.58 -10.07 -6.78
CA GLY A 261 -8.19 -9.40 -8.02
C GLY A 261 -6.69 -9.19 -8.18
N ALA A 262 -6.32 -8.21 -8.99
CA ALA A 262 -4.93 -7.80 -9.16
C ALA A 262 -4.82 -6.30 -9.43
N ILE A 263 -3.69 -5.71 -9.09
CA ILE A 263 -3.35 -4.33 -9.43
C ILE A 263 -2.14 -4.37 -10.35
N PHE A 264 -2.21 -3.63 -11.45
CA PHE A 264 -1.13 -3.49 -12.42
C PHE A 264 -0.73 -2.03 -12.52
N TYR A 265 0.56 -1.78 -12.51
CA TYR A 265 1.15 -0.45 -12.61
C TYR A 265 2.01 -0.31 -13.84
N SER A 266 1.89 0.84 -14.50
CA SER A 266 2.92 1.36 -15.41
C SER A 266 3.09 2.87 -15.21
N PRO A 267 4.27 3.45 -15.49
CA PRO A 267 4.46 4.91 -15.40
C PRO A 267 3.50 5.71 -16.27
N ALA A 268 3.04 5.12 -17.39
CA ALA A 268 2.16 5.76 -18.36
C ALA A 268 0.69 5.79 -17.93
N THR A 269 0.21 4.74 -17.22
CA THR A 269 -1.21 4.61 -16.87
C THR A 269 -1.48 4.79 -15.38
N GLY A 270 -0.44 4.72 -14.53
CA GLY A 270 -0.59 4.60 -13.09
C GLY A 270 -0.94 3.16 -12.70
N ALA A 271 -1.52 2.99 -11.51
CA ALA A 271 -1.95 1.71 -10.98
C ALA A 271 -3.46 1.52 -11.18
N ASP A 272 -3.84 0.46 -11.88
CA ASP A 272 -5.23 0.12 -12.19
C ASP A 272 -5.63 -1.22 -11.59
N VAL A 273 -6.83 -1.28 -11.00
CA VAL A 273 -7.40 -2.48 -10.37
C VAL A 273 -8.18 -3.29 -11.40
N LEU A 274 -7.88 -4.57 -11.51
CA LEU A 274 -8.65 -5.51 -12.33
C LEU A 274 -9.23 -6.62 -11.44
N THR A 275 -10.54 -6.91 -11.62
CA THR A 275 -11.25 -7.95 -10.86
C THR A 275 -12.13 -8.80 -11.78
N GLY A 276 -12.56 -9.98 -11.29
CA GLY A 276 -13.56 -10.81 -11.93
C GLY A 276 -13.28 -11.13 -13.40
N GLN A 277 -14.30 -11.01 -14.26
CA GLN A 277 -14.20 -11.38 -15.69
C GLN A 277 -13.23 -10.49 -16.48
N VAL A 278 -13.02 -9.24 -16.08
CA VAL A 278 -12.06 -8.33 -16.73
C VAL A 278 -10.65 -8.83 -16.50
N LEU A 279 -10.30 -9.19 -15.26
CA LEU A 279 -9.00 -9.77 -14.92
C LEU A 279 -8.81 -11.11 -15.66
N ALA A 280 -9.78 -12.01 -15.61
CA ALA A 280 -9.72 -13.30 -16.29
C ALA A 280 -9.52 -13.14 -17.81
N LYS A 281 -10.20 -12.18 -18.43
CA LYS A 281 -10.02 -11.87 -19.84
C LYS A 281 -8.63 -11.30 -20.14
N TYR A 282 -8.17 -10.38 -19.30
CA TYR A 282 -6.84 -9.79 -19.43
C TYR A 282 -5.74 -10.86 -19.35
N GLU A 283 -5.81 -11.75 -18.37
CA GLU A 283 -4.87 -12.87 -18.21
C GLU A 283 -4.95 -13.87 -19.38
N SER A 284 -6.14 -14.16 -19.90
CA SER A 284 -6.34 -15.08 -21.03
C SER A 284 -5.70 -14.60 -22.34
N VAL A 285 -5.40 -13.32 -22.48
CA VAL A 285 -4.73 -12.73 -23.64
C VAL A 285 -3.24 -12.46 -23.39
N GLY A 286 -2.69 -12.98 -22.28
CA GLY A 286 -1.27 -12.89 -21.92
C GLY A 286 -0.97 -11.88 -20.82
N GLY A 287 -2.00 -11.26 -20.23
CA GLY A 287 -1.82 -10.32 -19.10
C GLY A 287 -0.87 -9.18 -19.44
N PRO A 288 -0.07 -8.72 -18.45
CA PRO A 288 0.84 -7.59 -18.66
C PRO A 288 2.06 -7.90 -19.54
N GLN A 289 2.31 -9.20 -19.81
CA GLN A 289 3.38 -9.66 -20.72
C GLN A 289 2.84 -10.02 -22.09
N GLY A 290 1.52 -10.01 -22.28
CA GLY A 290 0.89 -10.22 -23.55
C GLY A 290 1.21 -9.05 -24.47
N GLU A 291 1.82 -9.32 -25.62
CA GLU A 291 1.87 -8.31 -26.69
C GLU A 291 0.45 -7.82 -26.95
N PRO A 292 0.21 -6.48 -27.06
CA PRO A 292 -1.06 -6.02 -27.60
C PRO A 292 -1.18 -6.68 -28.97
N ARG A 293 -2.09 -7.65 -29.10
CA ARG A 293 -2.42 -8.21 -30.39
C ARG A 293 -2.86 -7.02 -31.23
N THR A 294 -1.96 -6.51 -32.03
CA THR A 294 -2.32 -5.67 -33.16
C THR A 294 -3.38 -6.49 -33.88
N ALA A 295 -4.64 -6.06 -33.71
CA ALA A 295 -5.74 -6.65 -34.44
C ALA A 295 -5.25 -6.81 -35.86
N ASP A 296 -5.25 -8.05 -36.37
CA ASP A 296 -4.63 -8.37 -37.66
C ASP A 296 -5.35 -7.52 -38.73
N ARG A 297 -4.81 -6.33 -38.99
CA ARG A 297 -5.28 -5.42 -40.05
C ARG A 297 -5.28 -6.09 -41.41
N ARG A 298 -4.65 -7.29 -41.53
CA ARG A 298 -4.68 -8.10 -42.76
C ARG A 298 -6.01 -8.84 -42.89
N ARG A 299 -6.70 -9.23 -41.82
CA ARG A 299 -8.04 -9.83 -41.91
C ARG A 299 -9.10 -8.83 -42.29
N ASP A 300 -9.01 -7.60 -41.75
CA ASP A 300 -9.95 -6.53 -42.12
C ASP A 300 -9.75 -6.04 -43.57
N ARG A 301 -8.49 -5.96 -44.06
CA ARG A 301 -8.25 -5.61 -45.45
C ARG A 301 -8.76 -6.68 -46.41
N ARG A 302 -8.78 -7.98 -46.05
CA ARG A 302 -9.40 -9.02 -46.88
C ARG A 302 -10.92 -8.99 -46.86
N ARG A 303 -11.54 -8.58 -45.72
CA ARG A 303 -12.99 -8.39 -45.65
C ARG A 303 -13.44 -7.15 -46.41
N VAL A 304 -12.74 -6.04 -46.29
CA VAL A 304 -13.05 -4.82 -47.03
C VAL A 304 -12.80 -5.03 -48.54
N GLY A 305 -11.72 -5.73 -48.92
CA GLY A 305 -11.45 -6.06 -50.35
C GLY A 305 -12.45 -7.05 -50.94
N ALA A 306 -12.99 -7.99 -50.15
CA ALA A 306 -14.02 -8.93 -50.64
C ALA A 306 -15.39 -8.24 -50.81
N ASP A 307 -15.73 -7.28 -49.93
CA ASP A 307 -16.96 -6.47 -50.06
C ASP A 307 -16.88 -5.50 -51.25
N GLU A 308 -15.69 -4.97 -51.57
CA GLU A 308 -15.48 -4.04 -52.67
C GLU A 308 -15.50 -4.78 -54.03
N GLN A 309 -14.93 -5.99 -54.09
CA GLN A 309 -15.05 -6.83 -55.28
C GLN A 309 -16.48 -7.40 -55.50
N GLY A 310 -17.21 -7.67 -54.40
CA GLY A 310 -18.63 -8.06 -54.48
C GLY A 310 -19.52 -6.93 -54.98
N ARG A 311 -19.23 -5.68 -54.66
CA ARG A 311 -19.96 -4.50 -55.17
C ARG A 311 -19.61 -4.15 -56.62
N GLN A 312 -18.41 -4.43 -57.11
CA GLN A 312 -18.03 -4.18 -58.49
C GLN A 312 -18.63 -5.21 -59.46
N LEU A 313 -18.94 -6.42 -59.00
CA LEU A 313 -19.59 -7.47 -59.84
C LEU A 313 -21.10 -7.34 -59.94
N LEU A 314 -21.75 -6.55 -59.08
CA LEU A 314 -23.20 -6.26 -59.11
C LEU A 314 -23.57 -4.91 -59.79
N GLY A 315 -22.58 -4.19 -60.33
CA GLY A 315 -22.72 -2.85 -60.92
C GLY A 315 -22.92 -2.76 -62.42
N ARG A 316 -23.41 -3.82 -63.11
CA ARG A 316 -23.80 -3.71 -64.54
C ARG A 316 -25.23 -4.21 -64.71
N ARG A 317 -26.21 -3.32 -64.52
CA ARG A 317 -27.51 -3.36 -65.17
C ARG A 317 -27.87 -1.97 -65.62
N PRO A 318 -28.47 -1.83 -66.81
CA PRO A 318 -28.66 -0.54 -67.49
C PRO A 318 -29.86 0.22 -66.93
N ALA A 319 -29.80 1.53 -67.07
CA ALA A 319 -30.83 2.47 -66.70
C ALA A 319 -32.14 2.22 -67.45
N GLY A 320 -33.23 2.23 -66.71
CA GLY A 320 -34.55 2.16 -67.28
C GLY A 320 -35.59 2.39 -66.16
N ASP A 321 -36.07 3.59 -66.14
CA ASP A 321 -37.40 4.10 -65.69
C ASP A 321 -38.19 3.36 -64.61
N LEU A 322 -38.50 4.09 -63.56
CA LEU A 322 -39.88 4.44 -63.15
C LEU A 322 -39.89 5.08 -61.78
N LEU A 323 -40.07 6.39 -61.77
CA LEU A 323 -40.37 7.24 -60.63
C LEU A 323 -41.83 6.98 -60.22
N ASP A 324 -42.07 6.46 -59.01
CA ASP A 324 -43.36 6.56 -58.33
C ASP A 324 -43.31 7.66 -57.23
N PRO A 325 -44.07 8.76 -57.38
CA PRO A 325 -44.02 9.90 -56.44
C PRO A 325 -44.80 9.70 -55.16
N ARG A 326 -45.32 8.51 -54.83
CA ARG A 326 -46.35 8.35 -53.75
C ARG A 326 -45.84 7.89 -52.39
N LEU A 327 -44.55 7.71 -52.22
CA LEU A 327 -44.01 7.21 -50.93
C LEU A 327 -43.33 8.26 -50.02
N ARG A 328 -43.44 9.55 -50.32
CA ARG A 328 -42.86 10.63 -49.50
C ARG A 328 -43.82 11.34 -48.52
N ARG A 329 -44.93 10.72 -48.10
CA ARG A 329 -45.89 11.36 -47.21
C ARG A 329 -46.24 10.61 -45.91
N ARG A 330 -45.38 9.69 -45.43
CA ARG A 330 -45.67 9.01 -44.16
C ARG A 330 -44.67 9.16 -43.04
N ASP A 331 -43.54 9.84 -43.18
CA ASP A 331 -42.54 9.93 -42.13
C ASP A 331 -42.44 11.32 -41.43
N ARG A 332 -43.41 12.22 -41.69
CA ARG A 332 -43.46 13.53 -40.99
C ARG A 332 -44.51 13.65 -39.88
N ALA A 333 -45.24 12.59 -39.56
CA ALA A 333 -46.34 12.67 -38.57
C ALA A 333 -46.02 11.99 -37.23
N ARG A 334 -44.75 11.56 -36.97
CA ARG A 334 -44.36 10.89 -35.70
C ARG A 334 -43.34 11.62 -34.85
N SER A 335 -42.88 12.81 -35.24
CA SER A 335 -41.90 13.61 -34.49
C SER A 335 -42.51 14.69 -33.58
N ASP A 336 -43.79 15.02 -33.71
CA ASP A 336 -44.39 16.11 -32.94
C ASP A 336 -45.17 15.72 -31.68
N GLU A 337 -45.36 14.42 -31.40
CA GLU A 337 -46.05 13.99 -30.18
C GLU A 337 -45.18 13.68 -28.96
N ARG A 338 -43.85 13.79 -29.06
CA ARG A 338 -42.96 13.58 -27.91
C ARG A 338 -42.49 14.87 -27.22
N GLY A 339 -42.85 16.05 -27.71
CA GLY A 339 -42.46 17.36 -27.18
C GLY A 339 -43.36 17.93 -26.08
N LEU A 340 -44.58 17.41 -25.88
CA LEU A 340 -45.56 18.02 -24.99
C LEU A 340 -45.75 17.29 -23.64
N GLY A 341 -45.03 16.22 -23.36
CA GLY A 341 -45.18 15.41 -22.14
C GLY A 341 -44.30 15.87 -20.95
N GLN A 342 -43.34 16.73 -21.13
CA GLN A 342 -42.35 17.08 -20.04
C GLN A 342 -42.57 18.45 -19.40
N ALA A 343 -43.50 19.29 -19.92
CA ALA A 343 -43.73 20.65 -19.37
C ALA A 343 -44.76 20.68 -18.22
N ARG A 344 -45.45 19.60 -17.88
CA ARG A 344 -46.50 19.61 -16.83
C ARG A 344 -46.15 18.96 -15.49
N ARG A 345 -44.91 18.66 -15.21
CA ARG A 345 -44.47 18.07 -13.92
C ARG A 345 -43.64 18.97 -13.02
N ARG A 346 -43.45 20.27 -13.32
CA ARG A 346 -42.66 21.19 -12.50
C ARG A 346 -43.46 22.17 -11.63
N ASP A 347 -44.79 22.22 -11.69
CA ASP A 347 -45.59 23.22 -10.96
C ASP A 347 -46.42 22.67 -9.76
N ARG A 348 -46.00 21.54 -9.17
CA ARG A 348 -46.69 20.99 -7.98
C ARG A 348 -45.82 20.78 -6.74
N ALA A 349 -44.61 21.35 -6.66
CA ALA A 349 -43.72 21.21 -5.50
C ALA A 349 -43.37 22.54 -4.81
N ALA A 350 -44.10 23.60 -5.03
CA ALA A 350 -43.93 24.88 -4.33
C ALA A 350 -45.26 25.28 -3.69
N GLY A 351 -45.52 24.82 -2.46
CA GLY A 351 -46.66 25.26 -1.71
C GLY A 351 -46.96 24.39 -0.51
N ARG A 352 -46.28 24.61 0.59
CA ARG A 352 -46.74 24.53 1.98
C ARG A 352 -45.56 24.40 2.97
N ALA A 353 -45.22 25.50 3.59
CA ALA A 353 -44.70 25.52 4.96
C ALA A 353 -44.81 26.96 5.48
N ASP A 354 -45.99 27.25 5.99
CA ASP A 354 -46.19 28.38 6.90
C ASP A 354 -46.80 27.77 8.17
N GLY A 355 -46.16 27.90 9.33
CA GLY A 355 -46.59 27.32 10.61
C GLY A 355 -45.71 27.86 11.75
N ARG A 356 -46.16 28.98 12.34
CA ARG A 356 -45.57 29.73 13.46
C ARG A 356 -45.40 28.90 14.72
N PRO A 357 -44.48 29.34 15.63
CA PRO A 357 -44.24 28.69 16.92
C PRO A 357 -45.26 29.14 17.97
N ASP A 358 -45.68 28.18 18.79
CA ASP A 358 -46.45 28.50 20.01
C ASP A 358 -45.54 28.43 21.24
N ARG A 359 -45.66 29.46 22.06
CA ARG A 359 -45.04 29.66 23.38
C ARG A 359 -45.81 28.93 24.47
N ARG A 360 -45.10 28.58 25.56
CA ARG A 360 -45.52 28.27 26.96
C ARG A 360 -45.18 26.82 27.36
N ARG A 361 -44.38 26.55 28.32
CA ARG A 361 -43.97 26.98 29.67
C ARG A 361 -42.66 26.31 30.04
#